data_8c68086331bb2f19fd919738afea774e
#
_entry.id   8c68086331bb2f19fd919738afea774e
#
_cell.length_a   1.000
_cell.length_b   1.000
_cell.length_c   1.000
_cell.angle_alpha   90.00
_cell.angle_beta   90.00
_cell.angle_gamma   90.00
#
_symmetry.space_group_name_H-M   'P 1'
#
loop_
_entity.id
_entity.type
_entity.pdbx_description
1 polymer ?
#
loop_
_entity_poly.entity_id
_entity_poly.type
_entity_poly.pdbx_seq_one_letter_code
_entity_poly.pdbx_strand_id
1 'polypeptide(L)'
;MAEFDRQQLMSSVKRVVVKVGSSTLSENSELSSERLDQLAHDLTKLKCKGVEVVLVTSGAIVAGTRQLGFNQRPGTIPELQAAAAVGQIELVNYWREALKKNKINSAQILLTLGDSEVRRR
;
A
#
# COMPACT_ATOMS: atom_id res chain seq x y z
N MET A 1 17.16 -6.34 -33.44
CA MET A 1 16.11 -6.10 -32.40
C MET A 1 16.28 -4.67 -31.90
N ALA A 2 15.25 -3.87 -31.97
CA ALA A 2 15.32 -2.52 -31.43
C ALA A 2 15.57 -2.61 -29.90
N GLU A 3 16.60 -1.92 -29.43
CA GLU A 3 16.91 -1.81 -28.02
C GLU A 3 15.72 -1.14 -27.36
N PHE A 4 15.12 -1.80 -26.37
CA PHE A 4 13.90 -1.35 -25.71
C PHE A 4 14.27 -0.18 -24.79
N ASP A 5 14.04 1.04 -25.24
CA ASP A 5 14.35 2.24 -24.46
C ASP A 5 13.34 2.40 -23.32
N ARG A 6 13.72 1.96 -22.11
CA ARG A 6 12.94 2.10 -20.88
C ARG A 6 12.61 3.55 -20.55
N GLN A 7 13.50 4.48 -20.87
CA GLN A 7 13.26 5.89 -20.57
C GLN A 7 12.15 6.44 -21.45
N GLN A 8 12.13 6.08 -22.72
CA GLN A 8 11.09 6.49 -23.66
C GLN A 8 9.74 5.88 -23.27
N LEU A 9 9.70 4.60 -22.85
CA LEU A 9 8.48 3.98 -22.35
C LEU A 9 7.97 4.69 -21.11
N MET A 10 8.82 4.95 -20.14
CA MET A 10 8.45 5.60 -18.88
C MET A 10 7.98 7.03 -19.07
N SER A 11 8.47 7.74 -20.09
CA SER A 11 8.04 9.10 -20.41
C SER A 11 6.58 9.20 -20.88
N SER A 12 6.04 8.10 -21.42
CA SER A 12 4.67 8.01 -21.90
C SER A 12 3.66 7.53 -20.85
N VAL A 13 4.13 7.11 -19.67
CA VAL A 13 3.30 6.57 -18.60
C VAL A 13 2.46 7.68 -17.97
N LYS A 14 1.13 7.52 -18.00
CA LYS A 14 0.17 8.45 -17.39
C LYS A 14 -0.38 7.94 -16.05
N ARG A 15 -0.36 6.63 -15.84
CA ARG A 15 -0.84 5.98 -14.62
C ARG A 15 0.10 4.84 -14.25
N VAL A 16 0.38 4.72 -12.96
CA VAL A 16 1.19 3.64 -12.39
C VAL A 16 0.43 2.95 -11.26
N VAL A 17 0.50 1.64 -11.23
CA VAL A 17 0.05 0.82 -10.11
C VAL A 17 1.28 0.34 -9.36
N VAL A 18 1.41 0.76 -8.12
CA VAL A 18 2.52 0.38 -7.24
C VAL A 18 2.01 -0.61 -6.20
N LYS A 19 2.55 -1.82 -6.24
CA LYS A 19 2.23 -2.86 -5.26
C LYS A 19 3.31 -2.90 -4.18
N VAL A 20 2.88 -2.78 -2.91
CA VAL A 20 3.77 -2.79 -1.75
C VAL A 20 3.39 -3.94 -0.81
N GLY A 21 4.32 -4.87 -0.62
CA GLY A 21 4.14 -6.00 0.28
C GLY A 21 4.37 -5.63 1.75
N SER A 22 3.84 -6.43 2.67
CA SER A 22 3.97 -6.21 4.12
C SER A 22 5.43 -6.18 4.58
N SER A 23 6.29 -7.03 4.01
CA SER A 23 7.74 -7.06 4.35
C SER A 23 8.46 -5.77 4.00
N THR A 24 8.02 -5.06 2.97
CA THR A 24 8.56 -3.75 2.60
C THR A 24 8.20 -2.68 3.62
N LEU A 25 7.00 -2.77 4.20
CA LEU A 25 6.47 -1.79 5.13
C LEU A 25 6.82 -2.07 6.59
N SER A 26 7.27 -3.28 6.90
CA SER A 26 7.50 -3.71 8.28
C SER A 26 8.98 -3.82 8.63
N GLU A 27 9.26 -3.57 9.89
CA GLU A 27 10.53 -3.78 10.53
C GLU A 27 10.28 -4.32 11.94
N ASN A 28 11.03 -5.33 12.37
CA ASN A 28 10.83 -5.99 13.68
C ASN A 28 9.36 -6.42 13.93
N SER A 29 8.68 -6.92 12.91
CA SER A 29 7.27 -7.36 12.97
C SER A 29 6.26 -6.25 13.25
N GLU A 30 6.62 -5.00 13.02
CA GLU A 30 5.75 -3.81 13.14
C GLU A 30 5.81 -2.97 11.87
N LEU A 31 4.77 -2.15 11.62
CA LEU A 31 4.82 -1.19 10.54
C LEU A 31 5.87 -0.10 10.85
N SER A 32 6.74 0.16 9.89
CA SER A 32 7.74 1.21 9.99
C SER A 32 7.22 2.51 9.39
N SER A 33 6.99 3.51 10.24
CA SER A 33 6.59 4.85 9.79
C SER A 33 7.64 5.48 8.87
N GLU A 34 8.92 5.23 9.12
CA GLU A 34 10.01 5.75 8.29
C GLU A 34 9.96 5.20 6.86
N ARG A 35 9.73 3.89 6.70
CA ARG A 35 9.59 3.27 5.37
C ARG A 35 8.35 3.76 4.64
N LEU A 36 7.24 3.92 5.35
CA LEU A 36 6.01 4.49 4.80
C LEU A 36 6.20 5.95 4.37
N ASP A 37 6.87 6.75 5.18
CA ASP A 37 7.19 8.15 4.85
C ASP A 37 8.08 8.26 3.60
N GLN A 38 9.11 7.40 3.50
CA GLN A 38 9.99 7.38 2.34
C GLN A 38 9.24 6.99 1.06
N LEU A 39 8.42 5.94 1.12
CA LEU A 39 7.60 5.53 -0.01
C LEU A 39 6.58 6.59 -0.39
N ALA A 40 5.91 7.21 0.58
CA ALA A 40 4.97 8.30 0.33
C ALA A 40 5.65 9.49 -0.36
N HIS A 41 6.87 9.82 0.03
CA HIS A 41 7.66 10.86 -0.62
C HIS A 41 7.97 10.49 -2.07
N ASP A 42 8.38 9.26 -2.36
CA ASP A 42 8.68 8.82 -3.72
C ASP A 42 7.42 8.75 -4.61
N LEU A 43 6.30 8.30 -4.07
CA LEU A 43 5.00 8.34 -4.78
C LEU A 43 4.57 9.78 -5.08
N THR A 44 4.83 10.70 -4.17
CA THR A 44 4.55 12.13 -4.37
C THR A 44 5.35 12.71 -5.54
N LYS A 45 6.61 12.31 -5.70
CA LYS A 45 7.42 12.73 -6.86
C LYS A 45 6.80 12.31 -8.19
N LEU A 46 6.24 11.10 -8.27
CA LEU A 46 5.52 10.64 -9.46
C LEU A 46 4.28 11.49 -9.73
N LYS A 47 3.50 11.76 -8.69
CA LYS A 47 2.30 12.60 -8.81
C LYS A 47 2.64 14.03 -9.24
N CYS A 48 3.71 14.61 -8.74
CA CYS A 48 4.17 15.94 -9.14
C CYS A 48 4.60 16.00 -10.62
N LYS A 49 4.95 14.87 -11.23
CA LYS A 49 5.23 14.76 -12.67
C LYS A 49 3.95 14.55 -13.52
N GLY A 50 2.77 14.65 -12.92
CA GLY A 50 1.50 14.46 -13.62
C GLY A 50 1.10 12.98 -13.81
N VAL A 51 1.78 12.05 -13.13
CA VAL A 51 1.44 10.63 -13.18
C VAL A 51 0.37 10.32 -12.14
N GLU A 52 -0.70 9.66 -12.56
CA GLU A 52 -1.71 9.11 -11.63
C GLU A 52 -1.13 7.89 -10.92
N VAL A 53 -1.27 7.84 -9.60
CA VAL A 53 -0.73 6.77 -8.78
C VAL A 53 -1.85 5.97 -8.11
N VAL A 54 -1.85 4.67 -8.35
CA VAL A 54 -2.69 3.70 -7.64
C VAL A 54 -1.78 2.84 -6.78
N LEU A 55 -1.97 2.91 -5.46
CA LEU A 55 -1.19 2.13 -4.51
C LEU A 55 -1.97 0.89 -4.07
N VAL A 56 -1.39 -0.27 -4.27
CA VAL A 56 -1.90 -1.56 -3.76
C VAL A 56 -1.02 -1.98 -2.59
N THR A 57 -1.53 -1.90 -1.39
CA THR A 57 -0.76 -2.12 -0.17
C THR A 57 -1.21 -3.35 0.60
N SER A 58 -0.25 -4.06 1.16
CA SER A 58 -0.44 -5.07 2.21
C SER A 58 -0.03 -4.49 3.56
N GLY A 59 -0.19 -5.24 4.65
CA GLY A 59 0.33 -4.87 5.96
C GLY A 59 -0.71 -4.83 7.08
N ALA A 60 -2.00 -5.03 6.78
CA ALA A 60 -3.06 -4.99 7.78
C ALA A 60 -2.85 -6.02 8.90
N ILE A 61 -2.50 -7.27 8.57
CA ILE A 61 -2.24 -8.31 9.56
C ILE A 61 -1.05 -7.92 10.46
N VAL A 62 0.01 -7.38 9.90
CA VAL A 62 1.19 -6.93 10.67
C VAL A 62 0.77 -5.84 11.66
N ALA A 63 0.03 -4.84 11.18
CA ALA A 63 -0.48 -3.76 12.03
C ALA A 63 -1.37 -4.26 13.16
N GLY A 64 -2.30 -5.17 12.86
CA GLY A 64 -3.25 -5.68 13.85
C GLY A 64 -2.68 -6.72 14.80
N THR A 65 -1.63 -7.43 14.42
CA THR A 65 -0.99 -8.46 15.25
C THR A 65 -0.59 -7.89 16.61
N ARG A 66 0.10 -6.76 16.61
CA ARG A 66 0.54 -6.09 17.85
C ARG A 66 -0.61 -5.49 18.64
N GLN A 67 -1.57 -4.87 17.96
CA GLN A 67 -2.75 -4.28 18.62
C GLN A 67 -3.58 -5.31 19.38
N LEU A 68 -3.65 -6.55 18.87
CA LEU A 68 -4.33 -7.65 19.55
C LEU A 68 -3.47 -8.37 20.59
N GLY A 69 -2.26 -7.89 20.85
CA GLY A 69 -1.36 -8.44 21.87
C GLY A 69 -0.64 -9.73 21.45
N PHE A 70 -0.62 -10.07 20.16
CA PHE A 70 0.15 -11.20 19.67
C PHE A 70 1.63 -10.82 19.55
N ASN A 71 2.52 -11.67 20.07
CA ASN A 71 3.98 -11.48 19.96
C ASN A 71 4.53 -11.83 18.58
N GLN A 72 3.79 -12.66 17.83
CA GLN A 72 4.14 -13.10 16.47
C GLN A 72 2.88 -13.21 15.63
N ARG A 73 3.05 -13.36 14.33
CA ARG A 73 1.93 -13.54 13.38
C ARG A 73 1.03 -14.69 13.84
N PRO A 74 -0.29 -14.47 13.96
CA PRO A 74 -1.24 -15.51 14.33
C PRO A 74 -1.20 -16.71 13.39
N GLY A 75 -1.48 -17.90 13.94
CA GLY A 75 -1.44 -19.15 13.18
C GLY A 75 -2.80 -19.64 12.69
N THR A 76 -3.91 -19.15 13.26
CA THR A 76 -5.25 -19.58 12.89
C THR A 76 -5.94 -18.56 11.98
N ILE A 77 -6.85 -19.04 11.12
CA ILE A 77 -7.59 -18.16 10.21
C ILE A 77 -8.42 -17.10 10.96
N PRO A 78 -9.19 -17.45 12.01
CA PRO A 78 -9.95 -16.44 12.76
C PRO A 78 -9.06 -15.34 13.37
N GLU A 79 -7.92 -15.68 13.90
CA GLU A 79 -6.96 -14.71 14.47
C GLU A 79 -6.36 -13.83 13.38
N LEU A 80 -6.01 -14.40 12.23
CA LEU A 80 -5.52 -13.65 11.07
C LEU A 80 -6.57 -12.66 10.55
N GLN A 81 -7.84 -13.09 10.50
CA GLN A 81 -8.96 -12.24 10.10
C GLN A 81 -9.18 -11.09 11.10
N ALA A 82 -9.13 -11.39 12.40
CA ALA A 82 -9.22 -10.38 13.45
C ALA A 82 -8.07 -9.37 13.36
N ALA A 83 -6.85 -9.85 13.20
CA ALA A 83 -5.67 -9.01 13.02
C ALA A 83 -5.79 -8.13 11.76
N ALA A 84 -6.27 -8.68 10.65
CA ALA A 84 -6.49 -7.92 9.43
C ALA A 84 -7.54 -6.83 9.61
N ALA A 85 -8.66 -7.14 10.27
CA ALA A 85 -9.74 -6.18 10.50
C ALA A 85 -9.31 -4.99 11.39
N VAL A 86 -8.65 -5.28 12.50
CA VAL A 86 -8.13 -4.25 13.42
C VAL A 86 -6.99 -3.46 12.75
N GLY A 87 -6.06 -4.16 12.12
CA GLY A 87 -4.89 -3.54 11.52
C GLY A 87 -5.16 -2.75 10.26
N GLN A 88 -6.29 -2.98 9.57
CA GLN A 88 -6.66 -2.20 8.39
C GLN A 88 -6.82 -0.72 8.71
N ILE A 89 -7.41 -0.38 9.84
CA ILE A 89 -7.56 1.01 10.29
C ILE A 89 -6.19 1.66 10.48
N GLU A 90 -5.29 0.96 11.15
CA GLU A 90 -3.92 1.45 11.38
C GLU A 90 -3.14 1.63 10.07
N LEU A 91 -3.17 0.64 9.20
CA LEU A 91 -2.48 0.71 7.90
C LEU A 91 -2.93 1.93 7.10
N VAL A 92 -4.24 2.17 7.03
CA VAL A 92 -4.79 3.32 6.30
C VAL A 92 -4.39 4.64 6.96
N ASN A 93 -4.39 4.69 8.29
CA ASN A 93 -3.94 5.87 9.02
C ASN A 93 -2.46 6.17 8.77
N TYR A 94 -1.58 5.17 8.78
CA TYR A 94 -0.16 5.34 8.46
C TYR A 94 0.03 5.94 7.06
N TRP A 95 -0.63 5.38 6.05
CA TRP A 95 -0.57 5.91 4.69
C TRP A 95 -1.13 7.32 4.58
N ARG A 96 -2.26 7.57 5.22
CA ARG A 96 -2.89 8.90 5.23
C ARG A 96 -1.96 9.95 5.81
N GLU A 97 -1.36 9.67 6.97
CA GLU A 97 -0.46 10.62 7.62
C GLU A 97 0.84 10.81 6.81
N ALA A 98 1.42 9.75 6.26
CA ALA A 98 2.61 9.84 5.43
C ALA A 98 2.37 10.68 4.15
N LEU A 99 1.24 10.48 3.48
CA LEU A 99 0.88 11.24 2.28
C LEU A 99 0.50 12.68 2.62
N LYS A 100 -0.18 12.91 3.75
CA LYS A 100 -0.55 14.25 4.22
C LYS A 100 0.67 15.14 4.49
N LYS A 101 1.77 14.59 5.01
CA LYS A 101 3.05 15.31 5.15
C LYS A 101 3.53 15.90 3.82
N ASN A 102 3.21 15.24 2.72
CA ASN A 102 3.52 15.67 1.36
C ASN A 102 2.37 16.45 0.69
N LYS A 103 1.35 16.85 1.44
CA LYS A 103 0.15 17.59 0.96
C LYS A 103 -0.66 16.80 -0.09
N ILE A 104 -0.64 15.47 -0.01
CA ILE A 104 -1.39 14.57 -0.88
C ILE A 104 -2.60 14.04 -0.12
N ASN A 105 -3.78 14.18 -0.73
CA ASN A 105 -4.98 13.51 -0.27
C ASN A 105 -4.99 12.06 -0.78
N SER A 106 -5.43 11.15 0.07
CA SER A 106 -5.61 9.74 -0.27
C SER A 106 -7.06 9.32 -0.06
N ALA A 107 -7.50 8.37 -0.85
CA ALA A 107 -8.77 7.69 -0.67
C ALA A 107 -8.53 6.18 -0.66
N GLN A 108 -9.29 5.44 0.13
CA GLN A 108 -9.25 3.99 0.17
C GLN A 108 -10.34 3.40 -0.69
N ILE A 109 -9.98 2.37 -1.46
CA ILE A 109 -10.91 1.51 -2.19
C ILE A 109 -10.69 0.08 -1.70
N LEU A 110 -11.76 -0.56 -1.26
CA LEU A 110 -11.78 -1.97 -0.91
C LEU A 110 -12.44 -2.75 -2.04
N LEU A 111 -11.73 -3.76 -2.56
CA LEU A 111 -12.20 -4.60 -3.65
C LEU A 111 -12.47 -6.00 -3.14
N THR A 112 -13.56 -6.60 -3.62
CA THR A 112 -13.84 -8.03 -3.48
C THR A 112 -13.46 -8.78 -4.74
N LEU A 113 -13.41 -10.11 -4.66
CA LEU A 113 -13.19 -10.94 -5.85
C LEU A 113 -14.26 -10.68 -6.93
N GLY A 114 -15.51 -10.48 -6.52
CA GLY A 114 -16.60 -10.17 -7.43
C GLY A 114 -16.42 -8.85 -8.19
N ASP A 115 -15.77 -7.87 -7.59
CA ASP A 115 -15.52 -6.58 -8.26
C ASP A 115 -14.54 -6.71 -9.43
N SER A 116 -13.64 -7.69 -9.38
CA SER A 116 -12.69 -7.94 -10.46
C SER A 116 -13.28 -8.77 -11.62
N GLU A 117 -14.37 -9.50 -11.38
CA GLU A 117 -14.99 -10.39 -12.36
C GLU A 117 -16.08 -9.69 -13.18
N VAL A 118 -16.69 -8.63 -12.66
CA VAL A 118 -17.78 -7.93 -13.33
C VAL A 118 -17.20 -6.84 -14.25
N ARG A 119 -16.98 -7.18 -15.52
CA ARG A 119 -16.88 -6.16 -16.57
C ARG A 119 -18.27 -5.55 -16.75
N ARG A 120 -18.52 -4.39 -16.16
CA ARG A 120 -19.65 -3.57 -16.61
C ARG A 120 -19.33 -3.07 -18.01
N ARG A 121 -20.16 -3.50 -18.95
CA ARG A 121 -20.19 -3.00 -20.32
C ARG A 121 -20.70 -1.57 -20.36
#